data_a9910424b43e9fd2b2ede908e2baa6d9
#
_entry.id   a9910424b43e9fd2b2ede908e2baa6d9
#
_cell.length_a   1.000
_cell.length_b   1.000
_cell.length_c   1.000
_cell.angle_alpha   90.00
_cell.angle_beta   90.00
_cell.angle_gamma   90.00
#
_symmetry.space_group_name_H-M   'P 1'
#
loop_
_entity.id
_entity.type
_entity.pdbx_description
1 polymer ?
#
loop_
_entity_poly.entity_id
_entity_poly.type
_entity_poly.pdbx_seq_one_letter_code
_entity_poly.pdbx_strand_id
1 'polypeptide(L)' 'MAKSKIPYESLSISDKIEVKRKKIQRLFRDLPAERKQFADGLIYQFAVTTVTLERIVEEINAGDLIEDFKQGAQQ' A
#
# COMPACT_ATOMS: atom_id res chain seq x y z
N MET A 1 -12.90 21.89 -6.64
CA MET A 1 -13.63 21.04 -6.54
C MET A 1 -13.47 20.20 -5.50
N ALA A 2 -14.29 19.94 -4.91
CA ALA A 2 -14.11 19.21 -3.87
C ALA A 2 -14.16 17.87 -4.23
N LYS A 3 -13.12 17.21 -4.23
CA LYS A 3 -13.11 15.93 -4.40
C LYS A 3 -13.64 15.37 -3.24
N SER A 4 -14.32 14.35 -3.34
CA SER A 4 -14.80 13.70 -2.24
C SER A 4 -13.77 13.41 -1.31
N LYS A 5 -13.93 13.63 -0.12
CA LYS A 5 -12.94 13.41 0.83
C LYS A 5 -13.09 12.11 1.46
N ILE A 6 -13.15 11.06 0.72
CA ILE A 6 -13.22 9.72 1.25
C ILE A 6 -11.91 9.41 1.93
N PRO A 7 -11.89 9.04 3.18
CA PRO A 7 -10.64 8.71 3.85
C PRO A 7 -9.99 7.51 3.20
N TYR A 8 -8.69 7.50 3.21
CA TYR A 8 -7.93 6.41 2.60
C TYR A 8 -8.38 5.06 3.17
N GLU A 9 -8.64 5.00 4.45
CA GLU A 9 -9.02 3.75 5.09
C GLU A 9 -10.34 3.21 4.58
N SER A 10 -11.16 4.07 4.01
CA SER A 10 -12.45 3.64 3.50
C SER A 10 -12.41 3.18 2.07
N LEU A 11 -11.28 3.31 1.42
CA LEU A 11 -11.17 2.94 0.02
C LEU A 11 -11.11 1.43 -0.13
N SER A 12 -11.53 0.95 -1.27
CA SER A 12 -11.38 -0.47 -1.58
C SER A 12 -9.91 -0.77 -1.77
N ILE A 13 -9.53 -2.03 -1.74
CA ILE A 13 -8.15 -2.42 -1.92
C ILE A 13 -7.64 -1.97 -3.27
N SER A 14 -8.46 -2.11 -4.31
CA SER A 14 -8.10 -1.66 -5.63
C SER A 14 -7.82 -0.18 -5.65
N ASP A 15 -8.63 0.60 -4.99
CA ASP A 15 -8.46 2.05 -4.96
C ASP A 15 -7.24 2.44 -4.14
N LYS A 16 -6.97 1.72 -3.07
CA LYS A 16 -5.77 1.97 -2.29
C LYS A 16 -4.52 1.74 -3.12
N ILE A 17 -4.52 0.69 -3.90
CA ILE A 17 -3.39 0.39 -4.77
C ILE A 17 -3.20 1.51 -5.79
N GLU A 18 -4.30 2.01 -6.36
CA GLU A 18 -4.20 3.11 -7.33
C GLU A 18 -3.63 4.37 -6.70
N VAL A 19 -4.05 4.68 -5.49
CA VAL A 19 -3.55 5.85 -4.79
C VAL A 19 -2.05 5.73 -4.58
N LYS A 20 -1.59 4.57 -4.12
CA LYS A 20 -0.17 4.38 -3.91
C LYS A 20 0.60 4.40 -5.22
N ARG A 21 0.05 3.78 -6.24
CA ARG A 21 0.71 3.75 -7.53
C ARG A 21 0.91 5.16 -8.09
N LYS A 22 -0.11 5.98 -8.03
CA LYS A 22 -0.01 7.33 -8.55
C LYS A 22 0.98 8.16 -7.76
N LYS A 23 0.99 7.97 -6.45
CA LYS A 23 1.91 8.71 -5.61
C LYS A 23 3.35 8.38 -5.96
N ILE A 24 3.64 7.10 -6.16
CA ILE A 24 5.00 6.69 -6.48
C ILE A 24 5.35 7.09 -7.90
N GLN A 25 4.40 7.03 -8.82
CA GLN A 25 4.65 7.44 -10.19
C GLN A 25 5.11 8.88 -10.29
N ARG A 26 4.61 9.73 -9.42
CA ARG A 26 5.01 11.14 -9.46
C ARG A 26 6.49 11.30 -9.16
N LEU A 27 7.04 10.40 -8.37
CA LEU A 27 8.46 10.49 -8.04
C LEU A 27 9.34 10.12 -9.21
N PHE A 28 8.80 9.39 -10.18
CA PHE A 28 9.59 8.92 -11.30
C PHE A 28 9.13 9.49 -12.63
N ARG A 29 8.43 10.59 -12.60
CA ARG A 29 7.85 11.11 -13.85
C ARG A 29 8.89 11.62 -14.84
N ASP A 30 10.10 11.89 -14.37
CA ASP A 30 11.14 12.39 -15.25
C ASP A 30 11.95 11.31 -15.92
N LEU A 31 11.61 10.06 -15.72
CA LEU A 31 12.34 8.99 -16.35
C LEU A 31 12.08 8.95 -17.86
N PRO A 32 13.07 8.53 -18.64
CA PRO A 32 12.85 8.31 -20.07
C PRO A 32 11.75 7.27 -20.28
N ALA A 33 11.11 7.35 -21.42
CA ALA A 33 9.95 6.51 -21.69
C ALA A 33 10.22 5.03 -21.54
N GLU A 34 11.33 4.55 -22.03
CA GLU A 34 11.63 3.13 -21.92
C GLU A 34 11.84 2.70 -20.50
N ARG A 35 12.48 3.53 -19.69
CA ARG A 35 12.67 3.18 -18.32
C ARG A 35 11.40 3.34 -17.52
N LYS A 36 10.56 4.27 -17.93
CA LYS A 36 9.31 4.51 -17.27
C LYS A 36 8.40 3.29 -17.42
N GLN A 37 8.42 2.68 -18.58
CA GLN A 37 7.61 1.53 -18.83
C GLN A 37 8.01 0.37 -17.92
N PHE A 38 9.31 0.17 -17.75
CA PHE A 38 9.82 -0.86 -16.88
C PHE A 38 9.50 -0.52 -15.43
N ALA A 39 9.65 0.75 -15.07
CA ALA A 39 9.39 1.18 -13.71
C ALA A 39 7.91 1.06 -13.34
N ASP A 40 7.01 1.27 -14.30
CA ASP A 40 5.59 1.18 -14.02
C ASP A 40 5.21 -0.19 -13.48
N GLY A 41 5.81 -1.23 -14.00
CA GLY A 41 5.56 -2.57 -13.50
C GLY A 41 6.02 -2.74 -12.08
N LEU A 42 7.21 -2.23 -11.77
CA LEU A 42 7.73 -2.31 -10.42
C LEU A 42 6.93 -1.45 -9.45
N ILE A 43 6.48 -0.29 -9.92
CA ILE A 43 5.68 0.60 -9.11
C ILE A 43 4.37 -0.08 -8.73
N TYR A 44 3.76 -0.75 -9.68
CA TYR A 44 2.52 -1.45 -9.40
C TYR A 44 2.75 -2.55 -8.36
N GLN A 45 3.80 -3.31 -8.50
CA GLN A 45 4.14 -4.36 -7.54
C GLN A 45 4.40 -3.77 -6.17
N PHE A 46 5.09 -2.64 -6.13
CA PHE A 46 5.37 -1.99 -4.88
C PHE A 46 4.08 -1.51 -4.22
N ALA A 47 3.17 -0.96 -5.01
CA ALA A 47 1.90 -0.47 -4.49
C ALA A 47 1.06 -1.63 -3.93
N VAL A 48 1.03 -2.74 -4.63
CA VAL A 48 0.30 -3.91 -4.17
C VAL A 48 0.90 -4.41 -2.86
N THR A 49 2.21 -4.48 -2.80
CA THR A 49 2.89 -4.95 -1.60
C THR A 49 2.62 -4.03 -0.43
N THR A 50 2.67 -2.73 -0.67
CA THR A 50 2.45 -1.75 0.39
C THR A 50 1.04 -1.89 0.96
N VAL A 51 0.05 -2.00 0.12
CA VAL A 51 -1.33 -2.13 0.57
C VAL A 51 -1.52 -3.44 1.32
N THR A 52 -0.89 -4.50 0.84
CA THR A 52 -0.97 -5.79 1.51
C THR A 52 -0.37 -5.72 2.90
N LEU A 53 0.76 -5.04 3.03
CA LEU A 53 1.39 -4.89 4.33
C LEU A 53 0.53 -4.05 5.26
N GLU A 54 -0.13 -3.03 4.73
CA GLU A 54 -1.02 -2.21 5.54
C GLU A 54 -2.14 -3.07 6.12
N ARG A 55 -2.67 -3.97 5.32
CA ARG A 55 -3.73 -4.84 5.79
C ARG A 55 -3.24 -5.77 6.87
N ILE A 56 -2.05 -6.30 6.72
CA ILE A 56 -1.47 -7.17 7.73
C ILE A 56 -1.27 -6.41 9.03
N VAL A 57 -0.76 -5.20 8.93
CA VAL A 57 -0.55 -4.37 10.12
C VAL A 57 -1.88 -4.08 10.81
N GLU A 58 -2.92 -3.83 10.04
CA GLU A 58 -4.23 -3.59 10.62
C GLU A 58 -4.71 -4.82 11.37
N GLU A 59 -4.49 -5.99 10.82
CA GLU A 59 -4.90 -7.21 11.48
C GLU A 59 -4.11 -7.44 12.74
N ILE A 60 -2.84 -7.13 12.71
CA ILE A 60 -2.01 -7.24 13.89
C ILE A 60 -2.51 -6.28 14.96
N ASN A 61 -2.83 -5.06 14.56
CA ASN A 61 -3.29 -4.06 15.52
C ASN A 61 -4.66 -4.40 16.06
N ALA A 62 -5.41 -5.23 15.38
CA ALA A 62 -6.68 -5.68 15.89
C ALA A 62 -6.51 -6.68 17.03
N GLY A 63 -5.31 -7.15 17.24
CA GLY A 63 -5.03 -7.90 18.44
C GLY A 63 -4.79 -9.37 18.26
N ASP A 64 -5.35 -9.96 17.23
CA ASP A 64 -5.28 -11.43 17.12
C ASP A 64 -3.87 -11.92 16.95
N LEU A 65 -3.18 -11.41 15.96
CA LEU A 65 -1.83 -11.87 15.71
C LEU A 65 -0.85 -11.39 16.77
N ILE A 66 -1.09 -10.22 17.28
CA ILE A 66 -0.22 -9.68 18.31
C ILE A 66 -0.29 -10.52 19.56
N GLU A 67 -1.49 -10.96 19.92
CA GLU A 67 -1.63 -11.75 21.11
C GLU A 67 -0.96 -13.09 20.96
N ASP A 68 -1.11 -13.72 19.83
CA ASP A 68 -0.43 -14.98 19.57
C ASP A 68 1.07 -14.80 19.63
N PHE A 69 1.56 -13.72 19.07
CA PHE A 69 2.98 -13.47 19.07
C PHE A 69 3.50 -13.22 20.48
N LYS A 70 2.76 -12.48 21.27
CA LYS A 70 3.19 -12.21 22.63
C LYS A 70 3.23 -13.46 23.46
N GLN A 71 2.27 -14.31 23.29
CA GLN A 71 2.26 -15.54 24.03
C GLN A 71 3.44 -16.41 23.66
N GLY A 72 3.74 -16.47 22.39
CA GLY A 72 4.90 -17.21 21.95
C GLY A 72 6.19 -16.64 22.48
N ALA A 73 6.27 -15.34 22.54
CA ALA A 73 7.49 -14.69 23.00
C ALA A 73 7.71 -14.88 24.48
N GLN A 74 6.67 -15.13 25.23
CA GLN A 74 6.83 -15.27 26.65
C GLN A 74 7.21 -16.66 27.07
N GLN A 75 7.27 -17.57 26.18
CA GLN A 75 7.69 -18.91 26.54
C GLN A 75 9.17 -19.16 26.44
#